data_fb27c4a6655eff2e48ac8d383d04aedb
#
_entry.id   fb27c4a6655eff2e48ac8d383d04aedb
#
_cell.length_a   1.000
_cell.length_b   1.000
_cell.length_c   1.000
_cell.angle_alpha   90.00
_cell.angle_beta   90.00
_cell.angle_gamma   90.00
#
_symmetry.space_group_name_H-M   'P 1'
#
loop_
_entity.id
_entity.type
_entity.pdbx_description
1 polymer ?
#
loop_
_entity_poly.entity_id
_entity_poly.type
_entity_poly.pdbx_seq_one_letter_code
_entity_poly.pdbx_strand_id
1 'polypeptide(L)'
;MTNHRPNFGAIGPSHVDPRTGEILTSEIALESLSTRAIRTARSQVLGAQSQASTDVPDASGHGWHSDQCQHAELAAEQLDYGLDWLAAQRELPPDSAEVKAFVLAYLKDTTMHEVGHTLGLRHNFRASRWRENAQLQQLALTSREGNSASVMDYTPINLGLPGLPWGAPFQTTLGPYDFWAIEYGYKPLIGDEAAQAQALKQIADRSADPTWQVALDYGTDEDNLLGLDPQALAFDLGRDPIAFATQRLAIAHGLIQQQTRVTLQPSDDAPLLRRRINYALRDLERTATVLGRQVGGLITRRDAPGSGRDLLDPLPFGSQRAALKLLTTRYLAPGAVSIPPGLQRRLAPDYQERGEGMEASGQPLATDFSVANQWLAVQRGVLNTLMADGLAERLLDNIDKTRDRQEAPLTLPELHRHLREAIWTDEGRDANPAWQRNVQR
;
A
#
# COMPACT_ATOMS: atom_id res chain seq x y z
N MET A 1 -17.94 9.31 31.14
CA MET A 1 -17.20 9.64 29.91
C MET A 1 -17.23 8.41 29.05
N THR A 2 -18.00 8.43 27.98
CA THR A 2 -18.07 7.31 27.03
C THR A 2 -16.78 7.30 26.23
N ASN A 3 -15.96 6.28 26.40
CA ASN A 3 -14.82 5.99 25.52
C ASN A 3 -15.40 5.61 24.16
N HIS A 4 -15.57 6.59 23.28
CA HIS A 4 -15.81 6.31 21.87
C HIS A 4 -14.46 5.95 21.26
N ARG A 5 -14.27 4.65 21.00
CA ARG A 5 -13.19 4.20 20.13
C ARG A 5 -13.44 4.78 18.74
N PRO A 6 -12.41 5.32 18.07
CA PRO A 6 -12.53 5.65 16.67
C PRO A 6 -12.81 4.37 15.87
N ASN A 7 -13.97 4.31 15.24
CA ASN A 7 -14.36 3.17 14.39
C ASN A 7 -14.25 3.49 12.90
N PHE A 8 -13.87 4.72 12.55
CA PHE A 8 -13.70 5.16 11.16
C PHE A 8 -12.68 6.31 11.13
N GLY A 9 -11.71 6.28 10.25
CA GLY A 9 -10.72 7.37 10.11
C GLY A 9 -11.32 8.61 9.43
N ALA A 10 -11.88 8.44 8.24
CA ALA A 10 -12.69 9.42 7.51
C ALA A 10 -13.72 8.67 6.64
N ILE A 11 -14.84 9.32 6.38
CA ILE A 11 -15.88 8.83 5.48
C ILE A 11 -16.53 10.00 4.74
N GLY A 12 -16.85 9.77 3.46
CA GLY A 12 -17.54 10.74 2.59
C GLY A 12 -18.84 10.16 2.00
N PRO A 13 -19.87 9.82 2.81
CA PRO A 13 -21.12 9.26 2.28
C PRO A 13 -21.90 10.30 1.50
N SER A 14 -22.61 9.83 0.46
CA SER A 14 -23.54 10.62 -0.33
C SER A 14 -24.94 10.01 -0.29
N HIS A 15 -25.95 10.87 -0.25
CA HIS A 15 -27.33 10.49 -0.46
C HIS A 15 -27.72 10.85 -1.89
N VAL A 16 -28.09 9.85 -2.67
CA VAL A 16 -28.45 10.02 -4.09
C VAL A 16 -29.93 9.79 -4.32
N ASP A 17 -30.52 10.50 -5.28
CA ASP A 17 -31.84 10.16 -5.79
C ASP A 17 -31.73 8.85 -6.60
N PRO A 18 -32.40 7.76 -6.17
CA PRO A 18 -32.27 6.46 -6.85
C PRO A 18 -32.85 6.45 -8.26
N ARG A 19 -33.61 7.47 -8.65
CA ARG A 19 -34.20 7.58 -10.00
C ARG A 19 -33.26 8.24 -11.01
N THR A 20 -32.41 9.15 -10.54
CA THR A 20 -31.58 9.99 -11.43
C THR A 20 -30.07 9.81 -11.18
N GLY A 21 -29.69 9.29 -10.00
CA GLY A 21 -28.31 9.27 -9.54
C GLY A 21 -27.80 10.64 -9.06
N GLU A 22 -28.69 11.67 -9.00
CA GLU A 22 -28.32 12.99 -8.50
C GLU A 22 -27.90 12.92 -7.03
N ILE A 23 -26.75 13.50 -6.68
CA ILE A 23 -26.27 13.61 -5.31
C ILE A 23 -27.04 14.75 -4.63
N LEU A 24 -27.95 14.40 -3.72
CA LEU A 24 -28.81 15.36 -3.02
C LEU A 24 -28.09 16.02 -1.84
N THR A 25 -27.27 15.27 -1.15
CA THR A 25 -26.45 15.75 -0.03
C THR A 25 -25.29 14.80 0.21
N SER A 26 -24.21 15.31 0.75
CA SER A 26 -23.05 14.53 1.18
C SER A 26 -22.43 15.17 2.43
N GLU A 27 -21.84 14.32 3.26
CA GLU A 27 -21.20 14.74 4.50
C GLU A 27 -19.79 14.12 4.53
N ILE A 28 -18.83 14.87 5.04
CA ILE A 28 -17.49 14.36 5.32
C ILE A 28 -17.28 14.36 6.81
N ALA A 29 -17.11 13.19 7.39
CA ALA A 29 -16.73 13.04 8.77
C ALA A 29 -15.26 12.68 8.85
N LEU A 30 -14.47 13.59 9.38
CA LEU A 30 -13.07 13.35 9.77
C LEU A 30 -13.05 13.14 11.28
N GLU A 31 -12.53 12.01 11.72
CA GLU A 31 -12.45 11.76 13.14
C GLU A 31 -11.42 12.69 13.79
N SER A 32 -11.87 13.57 14.67
CA SER A 32 -11.00 14.52 15.40
C SER A 32 -10.00 13.79 16.31
N LEU A 33 -10.29 12.56 16.67
CA LEU A 33 -9.38 11.69 17.40
C LEU A 33 -8.26 11.14 16.51
N SER A 34 -8.43 11.06 15.18
CA SER A 34 -7.31 10.74 14.29
C SER A 34 -6.21 11.81 14.37
N THR A 35 -6.56 13.06 14.60
CA THR A 35 -5.59 14.13 14.87
C THR A 35 -5.06 14.13 16.31
N ARG A 36 -5.84 13.64 17.29
CA ARG A 36 -5.36 13.35 18.66
C ARG A 36 -4.75 11.97 18.76
N ALA A 37 -5.28 11.00 18.02
CA ALA A 37 -4.75 9.68 17.89
C ALA A 37 -3.41 9.66 17.14
N ILE A 38 -3.06 10.67 16.36
CA ILE A 38 -1.68 10.94 15.97
C ILE A 38 -0.78 11.06 17.21
N ARG A 39 -1.31 11.48 18.34
CA ARG A 39 -0.64 11.37 19.64
C ARG A 39 -0.91 10.06 20.38
N THR A 40 -2.06 9.41 20.18
CA THR A 40 -2.55 8.29 21.00
C THR A 40 -2.67 6.97 20.21
N ALA A 41 -2.92 6.97 18.88
CA ALA A 41 -2.73 5.80 18.01
C ALA A 41 -1.25 5.46 17.84
N ARG A 42 -0.39 6.40 18.16
CA ARG A 42 1.01 6.10 18.48
C ARG A 42 1.14 4.97 19.49
N SER A 43 0.19 4.82 20.37
CA SER A 43 0.23 3.82 21.42
C SER A 43 -0.70 2.63 21.21
N GLN A 44 -1.85 2.74 20.54
CA GLN A 44 -2.94 1.78 20.75
C GLN A 44 -3.29 0.85 19.59
N VAL A 45 -3.09 1.21 18.33
CA VAL A 45 -3.61 0.42 17.20
C VAL A 45 -2.68 -0.72 16.78
N LEU A 46 -1.40 -0.65 17.09
CA LEU A 46 -0.40 -1.57 16.55
C LEU A 46 -0.23 -2.89 17.32
N GLY A 47 -0.81 -3.00 18.51
CA GLY A 47 -0.78 -4.23 19.29
C GLY A 47 -1.88 -5.25 18.95
N ALA A 48 -3.01 -4.78 18.45
CA ALA A 48 -4.20 -5.61 18.25
C ALA A 48 -4.27 -6.32 16.89
N GLN A 49 -3.51 -5.86 15.88
CA GLN A 49 -3.60 -6.39 14.52
C GLN A 49 -2.53 -7.42 14.15
N SER A 50 -1.67 -7.86 15.04
CA SER A 50 -0.72 -8.95 14.74
C SER A 50 -1.38 -10.34 14.64
N GLN A 51 -2.69 -10.41 14.78
CA GLN A 51 -3.52 -11.52 14.32
C GLN A 51 -4.43 -10.99 13.21
N ALA A 52 -3.85 -10.53 12.11
CA ALA A 52 -4.60 -10.50 10.88
C ALA A 52 -5.03 -11.93 10.64
N SER A 53 -6.30 -12.17 10.89
CA SER A 53 -6.98 -13.37 10.46
C SER A 53 -6.63 -13.56 9.00
N THR A 54 -6.13 -14.73 8.68
CA THR A 54 -6.10 -15.27 7.33
C THR A 54 -7.53 -15.59 6.85
N ASP A 55 -8.52 -15.04 7.48
CA ASP A 55 -9.87 -15.01 7.02
C ASP A 55 -9.95 -14.02 5.86
N VAL A 56 -9.69 -14.59 4.67
CA VAL A 56 -10.27 -14.05 3.45
C VAL A 56 -11.76 -13.92 3.77
N PRO A 57 -12.35 -12.72 3.71
CA PRO A 57 -13.80 -12.58 3.93
C PRO A 57 -14.47 -13.54 2.97
N ASP A 58 -15.27 -14.46 3.51
CA ASP A 58 -16.11 -15.35 2.72
C ASP A 58 -16.92 -14.46 1.76
N ALA A 59 -16.65 -14.59 0.46
CA ALA A 59 -17.29 -13.82 -0.60
C ALA A 59 -18.77 -14.21 -0.78
N SER A 60 -19.32 -15.01 0.12
CA SER A 60 -20.70 -15.44 0.14
C SER A 60 -21.55 -14.61 1.11
N GLY A 61 -21.88 -13.40 0.73
CA GLY A 61 -23.04 -12.74 1.31
C GLY A 61 -22.86 -11.29 1.72
N HIS A 62 -23.52 -10.45 0.98
CA HIS A 62 -24.03 -9.11 1.29
C HIS A 62 -23.17 -7.91 0.85
N GLY A 63 -23.68 -7.25 -0.19
CA GLY A 63 -23.57 -5.80 -0.37
C GLY A 63 -22.18 -5.28 -0.73
N TRP A 64 -21.92 -5.13 -2.00
CA TRP A 64 -20.72 -4.52 -2.62
C TRP A 64 -20.55 -3.01 -2.35
N HIS A 65 -21.02 -2.55 -1.21
CA HIS A 65 -20.78 -1.20 -0.70
C HIS A 65 -20.26 -1.33 0.72
N SER A 66 -18.94 -1.52 0.86
CA SER A 66 -18.36 -1.22 2.17
C SER A 66 -18.38 0.31 2.30
N ASP A 67 -19.34 0.84 3.03
CA ASP A 67 -19.44 2.26 3.37
C ASP A 67 -18.26 2.74 4.25
N GLN A 68 -17.22 1.94 4.40
CA GLN A 68 -16.05 2.23 5.22
C GLN A 68 -14.81 2.35 4.35
N CYS A 69 -14.47 3.58 4.00
CA CYS A 69 -13.17 3.91 3.42
C CYS A 69 -12.07 3.73 4.48
N GLN A 70 -11.12 2.83 4.24
CA GLN A 70 -9.99 2.60 5.15
C GLN A 70 -8.83 3.58 4.91
N HIS A 71 -8.94 4.49 3.93
CA HIS A 71 -7.88 5.41 3.54
C HIS A 71 -7.32 6.19 4.71
N ALA A 72 -8.18 6.83 5.51
CA ALA A 72 -7.73 7.71 6.58
C ALA A 72 -7.00 6.97 7.71
N GLU A 73 -7.42 5.75 8.06
CA GLU A 73 -6.74 4.92 9.06
C GLU A 73 -5.34 4.50 8.57
N LEU A 74 -5.28 4.02 7.34
CA LEU A 74 -4.03 3.58 6.72
C LEU A 74 -3.08 4.75 6.44
N ALA A 75 -3.60 5.90 6.04
CA ALA A 75 -2.84 7.12 5.85
C ALA A 75 -2.33 7.71 7.18
N ALA A 76 -3.06 7.54 8.29
CA ALA A 76 -2.59 7.91 9.63
C ALA A 76 -1.37 7.07 10.05
N GLU A 77 -1.37 5.77 9.75
CA GLU A 77 -0.19 4.92 9.96
C GLU A 77 1.00 5.38 9.11
N GLN A 78 0.74 5.77 7.85
CA GLN A 78 1.78 6.30 6.96
C GLN A 78 2.33 7.64 7.45
N LEU A 79 1.48 8.49 8.03
CA LEU A 79 1.91 9.74 8.66
C LEU A 79 2.88 9.46 9.82
N ASP A 80 2.52 8.55 10.73
CA ASP A 80 3.36 8.20 11.88
C ASP A 80 4.69 7.58 11.45
N TYR A 81 4.66 6.69 10.46
CA TYR A 81 5.87 6.13 9.87
C TYR A 81 6.78 7.20 9.27
N GLY A 82 6.20 8.15 8.54
CA GLY A 82 6.94 9.26 7.96
C GLY A 82 7.52 10.21 9.00
N LEU A 83 6.79 10.50 10.08
CA LEU A 83 7.28 11.31 11.19
C LEU A 83 8.42 10.61 11.95
N ASP A 84 8.32 9.31 12.18
CA ASP A 84 9.39 8.54 12.79
C ASP A 84 10.63 8.46 11.89
N TRP A 85 10.44 8.35 10.55
CA TRP A 85 11.54 8.42 9.59
C TRP A 85 12.17 9.80 9.54
N LEU A 86 11.38 10.86 9.54
CA LEU A 86 11.87 12.24 9.55
C LEU A 86 12.66 12.55 10.84
N ALA A 87 12.12 12.14 12.00
CA ALA A 87 12.79 12.27 13.29
C ALA A 87 14.10 11.48 13.36
N ALA A 88 14.17 10.33 12.68
CA ALA A 88 15.37 9.53 12.58
C ALA A 88 16.46 10.16 11.70
N GLN A 89 16.06 11.00 10.73
CA GLN A 89 17.00 11.73 9.84
C GLN A 89 17.45 13.08 10.41
N ARG A 90 16.60 13.72 11.19
CA ARG A 90 16.79 15.07 11.71
C ARG A 90 16.24 15.15 13.13
N GLU A 91 16.94 15.82 14.02
CA GLU A 91 16.43 16.19 15.32
C GLU A 91 15.40 17.34 15.16
N LEU A 92 14.15 17.01 14.91
CA LEU A 92 13.07 17.97 14.75
C LEU A 92 12.21 18.01 16.01
N PRO A 93 12.00 19.20 16.61
CA PRO A 93 11.02 19.37 17.68
C PRO A 93 9.61 18.98 17.19
N PRO A 94 8.79 18.30 18.04
CA PRO A 94 7.44 17.86 17.68
C PRO A 94 6.49 18.99 17.24
N ASP A 95 6.77 20.22 17.62
CA ASP A 95 6.01 21.44 17.32
C ASP A 95 6.64 22.30 16.21
N SER A 96 7.67 21.78 15.53
CA SER A 96 8.33 22.49 14.44
C SER A 96 7.36 22.79 13.29
N ALA A 97 7.68 23.83 12.50
CA ALA A 97 6.90 24.18 11.32
C ALA A 97 6.87 23.04 10.28
N GLU A 98 7.94 22.25 10.19
CA GLU A 98 8.05 21.11 9.28
C GLU A 98 7.10 19.98 9.68
N VAL A 99 7.02 19.64 10.97
CA VAL A 99 6.07 18.64 11.48
C VAL A 99 4.63 19.11 11.27
N LYS A 100 4.33 20.38 11.50
CA LYS A 100 3.00 20.96 11.23
C LYS A 100 2.65 20.89 9.74
N ALA A 101 3.59 21.25 8.85
CA ALA A 101 3.38 21.18 7.40
C ALA A 101 3.12 19.73 6.94
N PHE A 102 3.81 18.77 7.54
CA PHE A 102 3.64 17.34 7.25
C PHE A 102 2.24 16.84 7.65
N VAL A 103 1.77 17.21 8.83
CA VAL A 103 0.40 16.89 9.30
C VAL A 103 -0.66 17.56 8.44
N LEU A 104 -0.46 18.81 8.05
CA LEU A 104 -1.40 19.53 7.18
C LEU A 104 -1.46 18.90 5.77
N ALA A 105 -0.34 18.42 5.24
CA ALA A 105 -0.32 17.72 3.97
C ALA A 105 -1.13 16.41 4.03
N TYR A 106 -0.98 15.63 5.10
CA TYR A 106 -1.80 14.44 5.36
C TYR A 106 -3.29 14.77 5.44
N LEU A 107 -3.67 15.80 6.24
CA LEU A 107 -5.08 16.17 6.37
C LEU A 107 -5.68 16.64 5.04
N LYS A 108 -4.89 17.36 4.23
CA LYS A 108 -5.31 17.79 2.90
C LYS A 108 -5.53 16.61 1.96
N ASP A 109 -4.61 15.66 1.93
CA ASP A 109 -4.71 14.44 1.14
C ASP A 109 -5.99 13.66 1.48
N THR A 110 -6.18 13.32 2.75
CA THR A 110 -7.37 12.60 3.24
C THR A 110 -8.66 13.38 2.92
N THR A 111 -8.67 14.71 3.14
CA THR A 111 -9.87 15.51 2.85
C THR A 111 -10.22 15.50 1.36
N MET A 112 -9.22 15.63 0.48
CA MET A 112 -9.43 15.61 -0.96
C MET A 112 -9.95 14.25 -1.44
N HIS A 113 -9.45 13.16 -0.86
CA HIS A 113 -9.93 11.80 -1.12
C HIS A 113 -11.41 11.66 -0.76
N GLU A 114 -11.80 12.03 0.46
CA GLU A 114 -13.19 11.95 0.91
C GLU A 114 -14.13 12.88 0.09
N VAL A 115 -13.66 14.07 -0.31
CA VAL A 115 -14.41 14.91 -1.24
C VAL A 115 -14.64 14.20 -2.58
N GLY A 116 -13.65 13.46 -3.08
CA GLY A 116 -13.81 12.65 -4.29
C GLY A 116 -14.97 11.65 -4.16
N HIS A 117 -15.09 10.96 -3.03
CA HIS A 117 -16.22 10.06 -2.77
C HIS A 117 -17.56 10.81 -2.75
N THR A 118 -17.62 12.00 -2.16
CA THR A 118 -18.86 12.81 -2.16
C THR A 118 -19.29 13.24 -3.55
N LEU A 119 -18.36 13.25 -4.51
CA LEU A 119 -18.63 13.51 -5.93
C LEU A 119 -18.91 12.23 -6.73
N GLY A 120 -19.05 11.08 -6.08
CA GLY A 120 -19.35 9.79 -6.72
C GLY A 120 -18.14 9.09 -7.32
N LEU A 121 -16.92 9.55 -7.05
CA LEU A 121 -15.70 8.86 -7.53
C LEU A 121 -15.45 7.61 -6.69
N ARG A 122 -15.04 6.54 -7.35
CA ARG A 122 -14.53 5.32 -6.74
C ARG A 122 -13.00 5.38 -6.62
N HIS A 123 -12.42 4.49 -5.83
CA HIS A 123 -10.98 4.34 -5.77
C HIS A 123 -10.36 4.08 -7.14
N ASN A 124 -9.15 4.61 -7.35
CA ASN A 124 -8.35 4.33 -8.53
C ASN A 124 -6.92 3.92 -8.15
N PHE A 125 -6.71 2.64 -7.93
CA PHE A 125 -5.43 2.04 -7.53
C PHE A 125 -4.39 1.89 -8.66
N ARG A 126 -4.64 2.47 -9.83
CA ARG A 126 -3.64 2.58 -10.91
C ARG A 126 -3.00 3.94 -10.99
N ALA A 127 -3.55 4.91 -10.30
CA ALA A 127 -3.11 6.28 -10.38
C ALA A 127 -1.69 6.50 -9.81
N SER A 128 -1.25 5.69 -8.85
CA SER A 128 0.11 5.67 -8.27
C SER A 128 1.23 5.54 -9.32
N ARG A 129 0.92 4.93 -10.47
CA ARG A 129 1.89 4.62 -11.53
C ARG A 129 2.16 5.76 -12.52
N TRP A 130 1.50 6.89 -12.34
CA TRP A 130 1.64 8.03 -13.25
C TRP A 130 3.07 8.57 -13.33
N ARG A 131 3.75 8.69 -12.19
CA ARG A 131 5.09 9.25 -12.10
C ARG A 131 6.19 8.21 -12.32
N GLU A 132 7.27 8.61 -12.99
CA GLU A 132 8.53 7.88 -12.89
C GLU A 132 9.08 7.98 -11.47
N ASN A 133 9.70 6.93 -10.95
CA ASN A 133 10.20 6.89 -9.57
C ASN A 133 11.18 8.04 -9.26
N ALA A 134 12.01 8.46 -10.23
CA ALA A 134 12.90 9.61 -10.06
C ALA A 134 12.16 10.96 -9.96
N GLN A 135 10.99 11.10 -10.56
CA GLN A 135 10.16 12.29 -10.48
C GLN A 135 9.53 12.46 -9.09
N LEU A 136 9.25 11.36 -8.41
CA LEU A 136 8.69 11.36 -7.06
C LEU A 136 9.61 12.01 -6.02
N GLN A 137 10.90 12.09 -6.30
CA GLN A 137 11.89 12.76 -5.42
C GLN A 137 12.10 14.24 -5.76
N GLN A 138 11.34 14.79 -6.70
CA GLN A 138 11.42 16.21 -7.10
C GLN A 138 10.33 17.04 -6.41
N LEU A 139 10.67 17.68 -5.29
CA LEU A 139 9.71 18.44 -4.47
C LEU A 139 8.94 19.50 -5.28
N ALA A 140 9.62 20.27 -6.13
CA ALA A 140 8.97 21.30 -6.94
C ALA A 140 7.93 20.72 -7.93
N LEU A 141 8.16 19.51 -8.45
CA LEU A 141 7.24 18.82 -9.33
C LEU A 141 6.07 18.24 -8.54
N THR A 142 6.35 17.46 -7.51
CA THR A 142 5.33 16.74 -6.73
C THR A 142 4.42 17.67 -5.93
N SER A 143 4.95 18.82 -5.44
CA SER A 143 4.13 19.83 -4.77
C SER A 143 3.18 20.56 -5.72
N ARG A 144 3.54 20.71 -7.00
CA ARG A 144 2.72 21.40 -8.00
C ARG A 144 1.72 20.47 -8.69
N GLU A 145 2.14 19.25 -9.00
CA GLU A 145 1.40 18.33 -9.86
C GLU A 145 0.98 17.02 -9.16
N GLY A 146 1.42 16.81 -7.92
CA GLY A 146 1.09 15.60 -7.15
C GLY A 146 2.00 14.41 -7.39
N ASN A 147 1.84 13.41 -6.53
CA ASN A 147 2.55 12.13 -6.56
C ASN A 147 1.83 11.10 -7.44
N SER A 148 0.51 11.15 -7.47
CA SER A 148 -0.40 10.23 -8.13
C SER A 148 -1.27 10.97 -9.16
N ALA A 149 -1.80 10.25 -10.15
CA ALA A 149 -2.75 10.78 -11.13
C ALA A 149 -4.13 11.07 -10.52
N SER A 150 -4.43 10.57 -9.34
CA SER A 150 -5.71 10.75 -8.66
C SER A 150 -5.57 10.81 -7.16
N VAL A 151 -6.41 11.62 -6.52
CA VAL A 151 -6.61 11.65 -5.07
C VAL A 151 -7.39 10.41 -4.58
N MET A 152 -7.95 9.61 -5.49
CA MET A 152 -8.72 8.41 -5.18
C MET A 152 -7.84 7.15 -5.04
N ASP A 153 -6.53 7.28 -5.01
CA ASP A 153 -5.60 6.19 -4.76
C ASP A 153 -5.19 6.13 -3.28
N TYR A 154 -4.86 4.95 -2.79
CA TYR A 154 -4.23 4.76 -1.49
C TYR A 154 -2.71 4.77 -1.65
N THR A 155 -2.16 5.95 -1.88
CA THR A 155 -0.71 6.07 -2.02
C THR A 155 -0.02 5.94 -0.66
N PRO A 156 1.11 5.22 -0.58
CA PRO A 156 1.95 5.27 0.61
C PRO A 156 2.59 6.64 0.71
N ILE A 157 3.01 7.01 1.92
CA ILE A 157 3.83 8.21 2.08
C ILE A 157 5.08 8.15 1.18
N ASN A 158 5.34 9.22 0.45
CA ASN A 158 6.52 9.34 -0.40
C ASN A 158 7.74 9.70 0.44
N LEU A 159 8.57 8.71 0.74
CA LEU A 159 9.79 8.85 1.55
C LEU A 159 11.03 8.87 0.66
N GLY A 160 11.96 9.76 0.95
CA GLY A 160 13.28 9.78 0.34
C GLY A 160 14.31 8.96 1.13
N LEU A 161 15.38 8.55 0.45
CA LEU A 161 16.54 7.96 1.11
C LEU A 161 17.34 9.02 1.89
N PRO A 162 18.10 8.63 2.94
CA PRO A 162 18.92 9.57 3.69
C PRO A 162 19.88 10.36 2.81
N GLY A 163 19.92 11.67 3.02
CA GLY A 163 20.81 12.56 2.28
C GLY A 163 20.40 12.86 0.85
N LEU A 164 19.30 12.31 0.35
CA LEU A 164 18.74 12.60 -0.96
C LEU A 164 17.54 13.56 -0.86
N PRO A 165 17.22 14.31 -1.93
CA PRO A 165 16.00 15.11 -1.98
C PRO A 165 14.75 14.25 -1.79
N TRP A 166 13.74 14.82 -1.14
CA TRP A 166 12.41 14.24 -1.00
C TRP A 166 11.41 15.00 -1.86
N GLY A 167 10.47 14.28 -2.45
CA GLY A 167 9.26 14.89 -3.00
C GLY A 167 8.25 15.26 -1.94
N ALA A 168 7.06 15.73 -2.37
CA ALA A 168 5.94 15.95 -1.46
C ALA A 168 5.57 14.62 -0.77
N PRO A 169 5.39 14.61 0.57
CA PRO A 169 5.14 13.37 1.31
C PRO A 169 3.77 12.75 0.99
N PHE A 170 2.76 13.59 0.73
CA PHE A 170 1.38 13.19 0.48
C PHE A 170 0.86 13.82 -0.82
N GLN A 171 -0.26 13.31 -1.33
CA GLN A 171 -0.97 13.87 -2.47
C GLN A 171 -1.71 15.13 -2.03
N THR A 172 -1.22 16.31 -2.41
CA THR A 172 -1.81 17.58 -1.99
C THR A 172 -2.41 18.41 -3.12
N THR A 173 -2.61 17.80 -4.29
CA THR A 173 -3.20 18.42 -5.49
C THR A 173 -3.99 17.39 -6.28
N LEU A 174 -4.96 17.85 -7.05
CA LEU A 174 -5.71 17.00 -7.97
C LEU A 174 -4.80 16.51 -9.09
N GLY A 175 -4.98 15.24 -9.49
CA GLY A 175 -4.27 14.64 -10.60
C GLY A 175 -5.05 14.72 -11.93
N PRO A 176 -4.41 14.37 -13.04
CA PRO A 176 -5.04 14.40 -14.36
C PRO A 176 -6.26 13.46 -14.48
N TYR A 177 -6.27 12.33 -13.76
CA TYR A 177 -7.42 11.44 -13.72
C TYR A 177 -8.63 12.11 -13.06
N ASP A 178 -8.44 12.85 -11.99
CA ASP A 178 -9.54 13.54 -11.28
C ASP A 178 -10.24 14.53 -12.19
N PHE A 179 -9.47 15.34 -12.92
CA PHE A 179 -10.02 16.28 -13.90
C PHE A 179 -10.80 15.57 -15.01
N TRP A 180 -10.28 14.45 -15.52
CA TRP A 180 -10.93 13.66 -16.57
C TRP A 180 -12.21 12.98 -16.09
N ALA A 181 -12.19 12.41 -14.87
CA ALA A 181 -13.35 11.76 -14.28
C ALA A 181 -14.48 12.76 -13.99
N ILE A 182 -14.14 13.95 -13.49
CA ILE A 182 -15.11 15.02 -13.27
C ILE A 182 -15.61 15.58 -14.60
N GLU A 183 -14.77 15.73 -15.62
CA GLU A 183 -15.25 16.11 -16.96
C GLU A 183 -16.27 15.11 -17.50
N TYR A 184 -16.00 13.81 -17.36
CA TYR A 184 -16.91 12.75 -17.81
C TYR A 184 -18.25 12.79 -17.06
N GLY A 185 -18.22 12.95 -15.72
CA GLY A 185 -19.41 12.87 -14.88
C GLY A 185 -20.25 14.15 -14.84
N TYR A 186 -19.63 15.33 -15.04
CA TYR A 186 -20.27 16.60 -14.72
C TYR A 186 -20.30 17.63 -15.87
N LYS A 187 -19.63 17.38 -16.98
CA LYS A 187 -19.64 18.31 -18.12
C LYS A 187 -21.04 18.39 -18.73
N PRO A 188 -21.66 19.60 -18.79
CA PRO A 188 -22.90 19.78 -19.50
C PRO A 188 -22.75 19.42 -20.99
N LEU A 189 -23.54 18.47 -21.44
CA LEU A 189 -23.55 18.03 -22.85
C LEU A 189 -24.72 18.66 -23.59
N ILE A 190 -24.46 19.09 -24.82
CA ILE A 190 -25.46 19.75 -25.70
C ILE A 190 -25.87 18.79 -26.82
N GLY A 191 -27.12 18.80 -27.18
CA GLY A 191 -27.67 18.01 -28.28
C GLY A 191 -28.62 16.92 -27.79
N ASP A 192 -29.02 16.07 -28.74
CA ASP A 192 -29.84 14.90 -28.46
C ASP A 192 -29.03 13.77 -27.80
N GLU A 193 -29.69 12.70 -27.40
CA GLU A 193 -29.10 11.55 -26.73
C GLU A 193 -27.91 10.96 -27.53
N ALA A 194 -28.02 10.86 -28.83
CA ALA A 194 -26.95 10.32 -29.67
C ALA A 194 -25.71 11.23 -29.69
N ALA A 195 -25.91 12.55 -29.77
CA ALA A 195 -24.82 13.52 -29.69
C ALA A 195 -24.15 13.53 -28.32
N GLN A 196 -24.93 13.43 -27.23
CA GLN A 196 -24.41 13.34 -25.86
C GLN A 196 -23.63 12.05 -25.66
N ALA A 197 -24.13 10.88 -26.09
CA ALA A 197 -23.43 9.60 -26.02
C ALA A 197 -22.11 9.64 -26.81
N GLN A 198 -22.07 10.26 -27.95
CA GLN A 198 -20.86 10.45 -28.76
C GLN A 198 -19.85 11.36 -28.04
N ALA A 199 -20.28 12.43 -27.39
CA ALA A 199 -19.41 13.33 -26.62
C ALA A 199 -18.83 12.63 -25.41
N LEU A 200 -19.62 11.84 -24.67
CA LEU A 200 -19.13 11.01 -23.55
C LEU A 200 -18.09 9.99 -24.02
N LYS A 201 -18.37 9.32 -25.15
CA LYS A 201 -17.42 8.38 -25.73
C LYS A 201 -16.08 9.05 -26.08
N GLN A 202 -16.09 10.26 -26.65
CA GLN A 202 -14.85 11.00 -26.92
C GLN A 202 -14.05 11.33 -25.67
N ILE A 203 -14.73 11.63 -24.55
CA ILE A 203 -14.07 11.83 -23.27
C ILE A 203 -13.46 10.51 -22.78
N ALA A 204 -14.23 9.42 -22.81
CA ALA A 204 -13.81 8.10 -22.37
C ALA A 204 -12.62 7.55 -23.19
N ASP A 205 -12.66 7.69 -24.50
CA ASP A 205 -11.63 7.16 -25.43
C ASP A 205 -10.23 7.75 -25.18
N ARG A 206 -10.11 8.89 -24.48
CA ARG A 206 -8.81 9.47 -24.11
C ARG A 206 -7.97 8.53 -23.24
N SER A 207 -8.60 7.65 -22.47
CA SER A 207 -7.87 6.67 -21.65
C SER A 207 -7.09 5.64 -22.47
N ALA A 208 -7.46 5.44 -23.74
CA ALA A 208 -6.75 4.56 -24.68
C ALA A 208 -5.67 5.31 -25.49
N ASP A 209 -5.62 6.63 -25.46
CA ASP A 209 -4.62 7.45 -26.17
C ASP A 209 -3.23 7.25 -25.51
N PRO A 210 -2.19 6.89 -26.28
CA PRO A 210 -0.85 6.68 -25.76
C PRO A 210 -0.27 7.85 -24.95
N THR A 211 -0.70 9.08 -25.24
CA THR A 211 -0.28 10.30 -24.53
C THR A 211 -0.83 10.36 -23.10
N TRP A 212 -2.06 9.87 -22.91
CA TRP A 212 -2.83 10.01 -21.68
C TRP A 212 -3.01 8.70 -20.92
N GLN A 213 -2.81 7.54 -21.57
CA GLN A 213 -3.17 6.24 -21.03
C GLN A 213 -2.68 5.98 -19.60
N VAL A 214 -1.44 6.37 -19.26
CA VAL A 214 -0.91 6.14 -17.91
C VAL A 214 -1.52 7.10 -16.87
N ALA A 215 -1.85 8.32 -17.31
CA ALA A 215 -2.45 9.34 -16.45
C ALA A 215 -3.96 9.10 -16.24
N LEU A 216 -4.63 8.42 -17.16
CA LEU A 216 -6.07 8.18 -17.15
C LEU A 216 -6.42 6.68 -16.95
N ASP A 217 -5.42 5.85 -16.65
CA ASP A 217 -5.64 4.42 -16.39
C ASP A 217 -6.46 4.22 -15.12
N TYR A 218 -7.33 3.19 -15.12
CA TYR A 218 -8.27 2.97 -14.04
C TYR A 218 -8.29 1.52 -13.59
N GLY A 219 -8.19 1.34 -12.28
CA GLY A 219 -8.38 0.07 -11.58
C GLY A 219 -8.89 0.35 -10.18
N THR A 220 -9.95 -0.35 -9.78
CA THR A 220 -10.68 -0.07 -8.55
C THR A 220 -10.59 -1.23 -7.53
N ASP A 221 -11.43 -1.19 -6.50
CA ASP A 221 -11.43 -2.13 -5.38
C ASP A 221 -11.45 -3.58 -5.82
N GLU A 222 -12.29 -3.94 -6.78
CA GLU A 222 -12.39 -5.31 -7.30
C GLU A 222 -11.10 -5.75 -7.99
N ASP A 223 -10.42 -4.86 -8.72
CA ASP A 223 -9.16 -5.16 -9.38
C ASP A 223 -8.04 -5.40 -8.36
N ASN A 224 -8.01 -4.57 -7.32
CA ASN A 224 -7.06 -4.71 -6.21
C ASN A 224 -7.35 -6.00 -5.40
N LEU A 225 -8.60 -6.26 -5.05
CA LEU A 225 -9.01 -7.41 -4.24
C LEU A 225 -8.75 -8.74 -4.95
N LEU A 226 -9.12 -8.85 -6.23
CA LEU A 226 -8.90 -10.07 -7.03
C LEU A 226 -7.41 -10.37 -7.24
N GLY A 227 -6.56 -9.35 -7.16
CA GLY A 227 -5.12 -9.53 -7.16
C GLY A 227 -4.51 -10.06 -8.44
N LEU A 228 -5.23 -10.00 -9.53
CA LEU A 228 -4.79 -10.44 -10.84
C LEU A 228 -3.85 -9.42 -11.46
N ASP A 229 -4.26 -8.15 -11.40
CA ASP A 229 -3.56 -7.05 -12.03
C ASP A 229 -2.51 -6.43 -11.08
N PRO A 230 -1.22 -6.53 -11.42
CA PRO A 230 -0.15 -5.97 -10.60
C PRO A 230 -0.04 -4.44 -10.72
N GLN A 231 -0.89 -3.82 -11.54
CA GLN A 231 -0.93 -2.37 -11.71
C GLN A 231 -2.06 -1.70 -10.92
N ALA A 232 -3.01 -2.48 -10.39
CA ALA A 232 -4.09 -1.99 -9.55
C ALA A 232 -3.83 -2.38 -8.09
N LEU A 233 -2.93 -1.65 -7.44
CA LEU A 233 -2.47 -1.95 -6.09
C LEU A 233 -2.60 -0.74 -5.17
N ALA A 234 -3.14 -0.97 -3.97
CA ALA A 234 -3.00 -0.02 -2.88
C ALA A 234 -1.58 -0.07 -2.29
N PHE A 235 -1.06 1.08 -1.88
CA PHE A 235 0.24 1.24 -1.21
C PHE A 235 1.48 0.93 -2.08
N ASP A 236 1.37 1.10 -3.39
CA ASP A 236 2.52 1.26 -4.28
C ASP A 236 2.67 2.72 -4.72
N LEU A 237 3.82 3.09 -5.27
CA LEU A 237 4.06 4.43 -5.79
C LEU A 237 5.17 4.42 -6.83
N GLY A 238 4.89 5.05 -7.97
CA GLY A 238 5.81 5.13 -9.09
C GLY A 238 5.61 4.02 -10.12
N ARG A 239 6.11 4.28 -11.32
CA ARG A 239 5.88 3.41 -12.49
C ARG A 239 6.58 2.06 -12.37
N ASP A 240 7.73 2.01 -11.70
CA ASP A 240 8.52 0.81 -11.51
C ASP A 240 8.36 0.27 -10.08
N PRO A 241 7.57 -0.82 -9.89
CA PRO A 241 7.35 -1.42 -8.58
C PRO A 241 8.60 -2.08 -8.00
N ILE A 242 9.58 -2.46 -8.83
CA ILE A 242 10.85 -3.05 -8.38
C ILE A 242 11.73 -1.96 -7.76
N ALA A 243 11.83 -0.80 -8.43
CA ALA A 243 12.54 0.35 -7.91
C ALA A 243 11.89 0.88 -6.62
N PHE A 244 10.54 0.97 -6.58
CA PHE A 244 9.79 1.33 -5.38
C PHE A 244 10.10 0.38 -4.21
N ALA A 245 9.92 -0.93 -4.40
CA ALA A 245 10.19 -1.92 -3.37
C ALA A 245 11.64 -1.89 -2.89
N THR A 246 12.59 -1.69 -3.80
CA THR A 246 14.02 -1.58 -3.45
C THR A 246 14.30 -0.37 -2.56
N GLN A 247 13.69 0.76 -2.86
CA GLN A 247 13.81 1.98 -2.05
C GLN A 247 13.18 1.79 -0.66
N ARG A 248 11.96 1.22 -0.59
CA ARG A 248 11.27 0.95 0.69
C ARG A 248 12.03 -0.05 1.55
N LEU A 249 12.59 -1.10 0.97
CA LEU A 249 13.50 -2.03 1.64
C LEU A 249 14.67 -1.28 2.31
N ALA A 250 15.32 -0.38 1.57
CA ALA A 250 16.45 0.39 2.10
C ALA A 250 16.02 1.31 3.26
N ILE A 251 14.85 1.95 3.17
CA ILE A 251 14.27 2.81 4.21
C ILE A 251 13.95 1.99 5.47
N ALA A 252 13.24 0.87 5.34
CA ALA A 252 12.87 0.01 6.45
C ALA A 252 14.11 -0.55 7.19
N HIS A 253 15.10 -1.04 6.45
CA HIS A 253 16.37 -1.49 7.02
C HIS A 253 17.13 -0.35 7.70
N GLY A 254 17.16 0.83 7.09
CA GLY A 254 17.77 2.03 7.66
C GLY A 254 17.12 2.41 9.00
N LEU A 255 15.78 2.39 9.08
CA LEU A 255 15.04 2.67 10.30
C LEU A 255 15.36 1.65 11.40
N ILE A 256 15.38 0.36 11.07
CA ILE A 256 15.74 -0.71 12.02
C ILE A 256 17.17 -0.50 12.56
N GLN A 257 18.12 -0.20 11.68
CA GLN A 257 19.52 0.02 12.09
C GLN A 257 19.68 1.25 12.99
N GLN A 258 18.96 2.32 12.71
CA GLN A 258 18.99 3.54 13.55
C GLN A 258 18.51 3.25 14.97
N GLN A 259 17.49 2.40 15.15
CA GLN A 259 16.98 2.07 16.49
C GLN A 259 18.04 1.38 17.38
N THR A 260 19.06 0.77 16.80
CA THR A 260 20.16 0.19 17.57
C THR A 260 20.99 1.24 18.32
N ARG A 261 21.01 2.48 17.80
CA ARG A 261 21.80 3.61 18.31
C ARG A 261 20.99 4.57 19.15
N VAL A 262 19.66 4.47 19.13
CA VAL A 262 18.77 5.36 19.90
C VAL A 262 18.97 5.12 21.40
N THR A 263 19.23 6.18 22.14
CA THR A 263 19.20 6.20 23.60
C THR A 263 17.94 6.94 24.02
N LEU A 264 16.99 6.20 24.63
CA LEU A 264 15.77 6.81 25.15
C LEU A 264 16.11 7.71 26.34
N GLN A 265 15.51 8.90 26.34
CA GLN A 265 15.56 9.82 27.46
C GLN A 265 14.48 9.45 28.50
N PRO A 266 14.57 9.90 29.75
CA PRO A 266 13.55 9.64 30.77
C PRO A 266 12.14 10.18 30.41
N SER A 267 12.08 11.15 29.50
CA SER A 267 10.82 11.71 28.98
C SER A 267 10.25 10.95 27.79
N ASP A 268 11.00 10.01 27.23
CA ASP A 268 10.57 9.27 26.05
C ASP A 268 9.65 8.11 26.45
N ASP A 269 8.75 7.80 25.55
CA ASP A 269 7.84 6.67 25.69
C ASP A 269 8.59 5.35 25.47
N ALA A 270 8.56 4.45 26.45
CA ALA A 270 9.27 3.17 26.38
C ALA A 270 8.88 2.31 25.17
N PRO A 271 7.60 2.27 24.72
CA PRO A 271 7.16 1.57 23.52
C PRO A 271 7.68 2.15 22.18
N LEU A 272 8.26 3.32 22.18
CA LEU A 272 8.70 4.02 20.95
C LEU A 272 9.53 3.14 20.01
N LEU A 273 10.49 2.39 20.56
CA LEU A 273 11.36 1.52 19.75
C LEU A 273 10.57 0.38 19.11
N ARG A 274 9.67 -0.24 19.87
CA ARG A 274 8.79 -1.31 19.38
C ARG A 274 7.91 -0.80 18.24
N ARG A 275 7.31 0.37 18.39
CA ARG A 275 6.48 1.01 17.36
C ARG A 275 7.26 1.23 16.06
N ARG A 276 8.44 1.81 16.13
CA ARG A 276 9.29 2.06 14.94
C ARG A 276 9.70 0.77 14.23
N ILE A 277 10.01 -0.28 14.97
CA ILE A 277 10.29 -1.59 14.39
C ILE A 277 9.04 -2.17 13.71
N ASN A 278 7.86 -2.03 14.32
CA ASN A 278 6.61 -2.48 13.72
C ASN A 278 6.33 -1.77 12.40
N TYR A 279 6.51 -0.45 12.32
CA TYR A 279 6.31 0.29 11.07
C TYR A 279 7.25 -0.21 9.97
N ALA A 280 8.52 -0.42 10.29
CA ALA A 280 9.47 -0.96 9.34
C ALA A 280 9.08 -2.37 8.85
N LEU A 281 8.65 -3.26 9.74
CA LEU A 281 8.23 -4.62 9.38
C LEU A 281 6.95 -4.62 8.53
N ARG A 282 5.99 -3.75 8.83
CA ARG A 282 4.77 -3.59 8.01
C ARG A 282 5.07 -3.02 6.63
N ASP A 283 5.99 -2.08 6.53
CA ASP A 283 6.42 -1.56 5.24
C ASP A 283 7.09 -2.65 4.38
N LEU A 284 7.88 -3.52 5.01
CA LEU A 284 8.41 -4.71 4.36
C LEU A 284 7.31 -5.69 3.90
N GLU A 285 6.27 -5.90 4.70
CA GLU A 285 5.13 -6.74 4.34
C GLU A 285 4.37 -6.18 3.12
N ARG A 286 4.08 -4.87 3.12
CA ARG A 286 3.44 -4.20 1.97
C ARG A 286 4.27 -4.31 0.71
N THR A 287 5.57 -4.06 0.81
CA THR A 287 6.46 -4.20 -0.35
C THR A 287 6.60 -5.64 -0.82
N ALA A 288 6.53 -6.62 0.07
CA ALA A 288 6.43 -8.03 -0.31
C ALA A 288 5.16 -8.32 -1.12
N THR A 289 4.03 -7.72 -0.74
CA THR A 289 2.77 -7.83 -1.48
C THR A 289 2.89 -7.22 -2.88
N VAL A 290 3.45 -6.00 -2.99
CA VAL A 290 3.70 -5.33 -4.29
C VAL A 290 4.54 -6.23 -5.20
N LEU A 291 5.62 -6.81 -4.69
CA LEU A 291 6.49 -7.72 -5.44
C LEU A 291 5.78 -9.04 -5.78
N GLY A 292 5.03 -9.62 -4.84
CA GLY A 292 4.30 -10.87 -5.03
C GLY A 292 3.28 -10.80 -6.17
N ARG A 293 2.58 -9.66 -6.28
CA ARG A 293 1.62 -9.40 -7.35
C ARG A 293 2.27 -9.32 -8.74
N GLN A 294 3.56 -9.01 -8.83
CA GLN A 294 4.25 -9.00 -10.13
C GLN A 294 4.41 -10.43 -10.70
N VAL A 295 4.57 -11.44 -9.85
CA VAL A 295 4.77 -12.83 -10.28
C VAL A 295 3.46 -13.41 -10.79
N GLY A 296 3.43 -13.84 -12.05
CA GLY A 296 2.21 -14.30 -12.72
C GLY A 296 1.19 -13.17 -12.96
N GLY A 297 1.60 -11.92 -12.85
CA GLY A 297 0.72 -10.76 -13.03
C GLY A 297 0.15 -10.68 -14.46
N LEU A 298 -1.13 -10.28 -14.54
CA LEU A 298 -1.86 -10.09 -15.78
C LEU A 298 -2.51 -8.71 -15.76
N ILE A 299 -2.03 -7.82 -16.63
CA ILE A 299 -2.58 -6.48 -16.77
C ILE A 299 -3.97 -6.61 -17.41
N THR A 300 -4.97 -5.99 -16.79
CA THR A 300 -6.34 -5.96 -17.30
C THR A 300 -6.66 -4.57 -17.81
N ARG A 301 -7.33 -4.45 -18.95
CA ARG A 301 -7.73 -3.16 -19.51
C ARG A 301 -9.22 -3.14 -19.79
N ARG A 302 -9.83 -1.98 -19.63
CA ARG A 302 -11.27 -1.74 -19.87
C ARG A 302 -11.49 -0.96 -21.17
N ASP A 303 -10.59 -1.12 -22.11
CA ASP A 303 -10.65 -0.41 -23.40
C ASP A 303 -11.87 -0.82 -24.21
N ALA A 304 -12.42 0.14 -24.94
CA ALA A 304 -13.44 -0.14 -25.94
C ALA A 304 -12.84 -0.97 -27.10
N PRO A 305 -13.65 -1.80 -27.76
CA PRO A 305 -13.23 -2.50 -28.96
C PRO A 305 -12.62 -1.54 -30.00
N GLY A 306 -11.48 -1.92 -30.56
CA GLY A 306 -10.75 -1.10 -31.53
C GLY A 306 -9.68 -0.18 -30.97
N SER A 307 -9.38 -0.24 -29.66
CA SER A 307 -8.28 0.51 -29.04
C SER A 307 -6.89 0.10 -29.54
N GLY A 308 -6.75 -1.11 -30.12
CA GLY A 308 -5.49 -1.67 -30.56
C GLY A 308 -4.63 -2.23 -29.41
N ARG A 309 -5.15 -2.31 -28.18
CA ARG A 309 -4.50 -2.89 -27.04
C ARG A 309 -5.19 -4.20 -26.61
N ASP A 310 -4.40 -5.17 -26.14
CA ASP A 310 -4.94 -6.39 -25.56
C ASP A 310 -5.59 -6.10 -24.21
N LEU A 311 -6.77 -6.66 -23.99
CA LEU A 311 -7.52 -6.49 -22.72
C LEU A 311 -6.89 -7.29 -21.57
N LEU A 312 -6.18 -8.36 -21.87
CA LEU A 312 -5.48 -9.22 -20.93
C LEU A 312 -4.04 -9.39 -21.41
N ASP A 313 -3.11 -8.78 -20.70
CA ASP A 313 -1.72 -8.68 -21.12
C ASP A 313 -0.77 -9.18 -20.02
N PRO A 314 -0.18 -10.38 -20.15
CA PRO A 314 0.77 -10.88 -19.17
C PRO A 314 1.94 -9.91 -18.99
N LEU A 315 2.29 -9.65 -17.72
CA LEU A 315 3.41 -8.79 -17.37
C LEU A 315 4.71 -9.34 -17.97
N PRO A 316 5.64 -8.51 -18.46
CA PRO A 316 6.93 -8.97 -18.98
C PRO A 316 7.64 -9.92 -18.02
N PHE A 317 8.12 -11.06 -18.51
CA PHE A 317 8.70 -12.10 -17.67
C PHE A 317 10.01 -11.65 -16.99
N GLY A 318 10.72 -10.73 -17.59
CA GLY A 318 11.88 -10.08 -16.94
C GLY A 318 11.52 -9.36 -15.66
N SER A 319 10.40 -8.61 -15.64
CA SER A 319 9.87 -7.94 -14.45
C SER A 319 9.42 -8.94 -13.38
N GLN A 320 8.74 -10.02 -13.80
CA GLN A 320 8.32 -11.09 -12.89
C GLN A 320 9.53 -11.76 -12.22
N ARG A 321 10.59 -12.06 -12.98
CA ARG A 321 11.85 -12.63 -12.46
C ARG A 321 12.57 -11.68 -11.52
N ALA A 322 12.57 -10.38 -11.82
CA ALA A 322 13.17 -9.38 -10.95
C ALA A 322 12.45 -9.30 -9.59
N ALA A 323 11.11 -9.33 -9.59
CA ALA A 323 10.32 -9.39 -8.37
C ALA A 323 10.58 -10.67 -7.58
N LEU A 324 10.55 -11.84 -8.24
CA LEU A 324 10.84 -13.14 -7.63
C LEU A 324 12.25 -13.15 -7.00
N LYS A 325 13.24 -12.59 -7.68
CA LYS A 325 14.61 -12.47 -7.16
C LYS A 325 14.66 -11.64 -5.88
N LEU A 326 13.96 -10.49 -5.82
CA LEU A 326 13.90 -9.69 -4.59
C LEU A 326 13.21 -10.46 -3.46
N LEU A 327 12.09 -11.12 -3.71
CA LEU A 327 11.37 -11.92 -2.73
C LEU A 327 12.25 -13.04 -2.17
N THR A 328 12.94 -13.76 -3.01
CA THR A 328 13.81 -14.86 -2.58
C THR A 328 15.06 -14.39 -1.85
N THR A 329 15.68 -13.27 -2.27
CA THR A 329 16.95 -12.81 -1.70
C THR A 329 16.80 -11.85 -0.53
N ARG A 330 15.68 -11.12 -0.43
CA ARG A 330 15.48 -10.08 0.58
C ARG A 330 14.42 -10.43 1.63
N TYR A 331 13.60 -11.45 1.39
CA TYR A 331 12.55 -11.87 2.32
C TYR A 331 12.72 -13.32 2.79
N LEU A 332 12.99 -14.24 1.88
CA LEU A 332 13.09 -15.67 2.22
C LEU A 332 14.51 -16.10 2.62
N ALA A 333 15.53 -15.41 2.12
CA ALA A 333 16.92 -15.75 2.42
C ALA A 333 17.27 -15.59 3.91
N PRO A 334 18.19 -16.39 4.44
CA PRO A 334 18.72 -16.25 5.81
C PRO A 334 19.28 -14.85 6.05
N GLY A 335 18.95 -14.24 7.19
CA GLY A 335 19.46 -12.93 7.56
C GLY A 335 18.84 -11.74 6.83
N ALA A 336 17.75 -11.93 6.10
CA ALA A 336 17.04 -10.86 5.40
C ALA A 336 16.65 -9.70 6.32
N VAL A 337 16.25 -9.98 7.57
CA VAL A 337 16.10 -9.00 8.63
C VAL A 337 16.92 -9.43 9.84
N SER A 338 17.71 -8.49 10.38
CA SER A 338 18.51 -8.73 11.59
C SER A 338 18.26 -7.62 12.60
N ILE A 339 17.78 -8.00 13.78
CA ILE A 339 17.61 -7.10 14.93
C ILE A 339 18.52 -7.60 16.04
N PRO A 340 19.52 -6.80 16.46
CA PRO A 340 20.48 -7.22 17.48
C PRO A 340 19.81 -7.58 18.81
N PRO A 341 20.33 -8.56 19.57
CA PRO A 341 19.75 -8.97 20.85
C PRO A 341 19.56 -7.83 21.86
N GLY A 342 20.48 -6.85 21.85
CA GLY A 342 20.38 -5.66 22.69
C GLY A 342 19.15 -4.82 22.39
N LEU A 343 18.80 -4.65 21.10
CA LEU A 343 17.59 -3.94 20.70
C LEU A 343 16.33 -4.77 21.00
N GLN A 344 16.34 -6.08 20.74
CA GLN A 344 15.19 -6.94 21.04
C GLN A 344 14.76 -6.85 22.51
N ARG A 345 15.70 -6.81 23.46
CA ARG A 345 15.41 -6.65 24.90
C ARG A 345 14.83 -5.28 25.26
N ARG A 346 14.86 -4.31 24.37
CA ARG A 346 14.37 -2.94 24.56
C ARG A 346 13.00 -2.70 23.91
N LEU A 347 12.42 -3.71 23.27
CA LEU A 347 11.12 -3.59 22.57
C LEU A 347 9.97 -3.78 23.58
N ALA A 348 9.87 -2.86 24.54
CA ALA A 348 8.87 -2.89 25.59
C ALA A 348 7.45 -2.75 25.04
N PRO A 349 6.45 -3.46 25.60
CA PRO A 349 5.05 -3.21 25.30
C PRO A 349 4.58 -1.91 25.95
N ASP A 350 3.52 -1.34 25.43
CA ASP A 350 2.73 -0.38 26.20
C ASP A 350 1.81 -1.14 27.15
N TYR A 351 2.00 -0.94 28.45
CA TYR A 351 1.21 -1.63 29.45
C TYR A 351 -0.22 -1.08 29.57
N GLN A 352 -0.48 0.14 29.10
CA GLN A 352 -1.81 0.73 29.07
C GLN A 352 -2.66 0.10 27.94
N GLU A 353 -2.04 -0.17 26.79
CA GLU A 353 -2.71 -0.81 25.65
C GLU A 353 -3.14 -2.26 25.93
N ARG A 354 -2.47 -2.96 26.85
CA ARG A 354 -2.79 -4.36 27.15
C ARG A 354 -4.23 -4.56 27.62
N GLY A 355 -4.78 -3.60 28.37
CA GLY A 355 -6.16 -3.63 28.84
C GLY A 355 -7.18 -3.42 27.72
N GLU A 356 -6.87 -2.52 26.80
CA GLU A 356 -7.75 -2.18 25.68
C GLU A 356 -7.79 -3.30 24.62
N GLY A 357 -6.69 -4.01 24.40
CA GLY A 357 -6.65 -5.20 23.55
C GLY A 357 -7.55 -6.34 24.05
N MET A 358 -7.69 -6.50 25.39
CA MET A 358 -8.62 -7.45 25.98
C MET A 358 -10.08 -7.18 25.63
N GLU A 359 -10.49 -5.90 25.60
CA GLU A 359 -11.86 -5.52 25.23
C GLU A 359 -12.21 -5.81 23.77
N ALA A 360 -11.19 -5.73 22.87
CA ALA A 360 -11.40 -5.95 21.44
C ALA A 360 -11.36 -7.43 21.05
N SER A 361 -10.45 -8.21 21.63
CA SER A 361 -10.14 -9.59 21.21
C SER A 361 -10.49 -10.65 22.26
N GLY A 362 -10.87 -10.23 23.48
CA GLY A 362 -11.03 -11.12 24.63
C GLY A 362 -9.72 -11.71 25.17
N GLN A 363 -8.57 -11.32 24.60
CA GLN A 363 -7.25 -11.80 24.99
C GLN A 363 -6.32 -10.63 25.29
N PRO A 364 -5.46 -10.72 26.32
CA PRO A 364 -4.47 -9.69 26.59
C PRO A 364 -3.44 -9.66 25.46
N LEU A 365 -3.02 -8.46 25.07
CA LEU A 365 -1.91 -8.31 24.12
C LEU A 365 -0.64 -8.97 24.66
N ALA A 366 0.10 -9.63 23.78
CA ALA A 366 1.35 -10.29 24.12
C ALA A 366 2.37 -9.28 24.66
N THR A 367 2.92 -9.56 25.84
CA THR A 367 3.98 -8.74 26.44
C THR A 367 5.26 -8.85 25.64
N ASP A 368 5.58 -10.07 25.19
CA ASP A 368 6.75 -10.34 24.39
C ASP A 368 6.55 -9.91 22.93
N PHE A 369 7.57 -9.26 22.38
CA PHE A 369 7.65 -8.94 20.97
C PHE A 369 8.61 -9.89 20.29
N SER A 370 8.06 -10.98 19.75
CA SER A 370 8.87 -11.95 19.00
C SER A 370 9.14 -11.46 17.57
N VAL A 371 10.31 -10.86 17.37
CA VAL A 371 10.79 -10.46 16.03
C VAL A 371 10.76 -11.64 15.06
N ALA A 372 11.11 -12.85 15.54
CA ALA A 372 11.11 -14.06 14.75
C ALA A 372 9.68 -14.40 14.24
N ASN A 373 8.67 -14.27 15.11
CA ASN A 373 7.28 -14.53 14.70
C ASN A 373 6.75 -13.47 13.73
N GLN A 374 7.07 -12.19 13.96
CA GLN A 374 6.68 -11.11 13.04
C GLN A 374 7.30 -11.33 11.66
N TRP A 375 8.59 -11.66 11.61
CA TRP A 375 9.24 -11.93 10.34
C TRP A 375 8.73 -13.20 9.66
N LEU A 376 8.45 -14.24 10.42
CA LEU A 376 7.84 -15.47 9.91
C LEU A 376 6.46 -15.20 9.29
N ALA A 377 5.66 -14.29 9.86
CA ALA A 377 4.38 -13.90 9.28
C ALA A 377 4.56 -13.27 7.89
N VAL A 378 5.53 -12.34 7.74
CA VAL A 378 5.87 -11.75 6.43
C VAL A 378 6.30 -12.84 5.43
N GLN A 379 7.18 -13.77 5.86
CA GLN A 379 7.64 -14.85 4.99
C GLN A 379 6.51 -15.80 4.57
N ARG A 380 5.60 -16.11 5.49
CA ARG A 380 4.38 -16.90 5.17
C ARG A 380 3.48 -16.18 4.18
N GLY A 381 3.31 -14.86 4.32
CA GLY A 381 2.59 -14.04 3.33
C GLY A 381 3.19 -14.16 1.92
N VAL A 382 4.52 -14.07 1.82
CA VAL A 382 5.23 -14.28 0.55
C VAL A 382 4.97 -15.69 0.00
N LEU A 383 5.10 -16.72 0.83
CA LEU A 383 4.90 -18.11 0.39
C LEU A 383 3.45 -18.37 0.01
N ASN A 384 2.48 -17.89 0.78
CA ASN A 384 1.05 -18.01 0.46
C ASN A 384 0.73 -17.38 -0.90
N THR A 385 1.35 -16.26 -1.23
CA THR A 385 1.19 -15.61 -2.54
C THR A 385 1.83 -16.44 -3.66
N LEU A 386 3.08 -16.89 -3.48
CA LEU A 386 3.85 -17.58 -4.52
C LEU A 386 3.47 -19.04 -4.70
N MET A 387 2.78 -19.66 -3.75
CA MET A 387 2.32 -21.04 -3.78
C MET A 387 0.80 -21.16 -3.93
N ALA A 388 0.09 -20.07 -4.18
CA ALA A 388 -1.35 -20.11 -4.41
C ALA A 388 -1.69 -20.88 -5.69
N ASP A 389 -2.72 -21.72 -5.64
CA ASP A 389 -3.18 -22.51 -6.80
C ASP A 389 -3.49 -21.63 -8.00
N GLY A 390 -4.17 -20.49 -7.79
CA GLY A 390 -4.48 -19.55 -8.86
C GLY A 390 -3.25 -18.89 -9.50
N LEU A 391 -2.10 -18.82 -8.80
CA LEU A 391 -0.85 -18.37 -9.41
C LEU A 391 -0.28 -19.47 -10.33
N ALA A 392 -0.31 -20.73 -9.90
CA ALA A 392 0.16 -21.84 -10.70
C ALA A 392 -0.63 -21.93 -12.02
N GLU A 393 -1.95 -21.83 -11.97
CA GLU A 393 -2.82 -21.78 -13.14
C GLU A 393 -2.47 -20.61 -14.06
N ARG A 394 -2.32 -19.41 -13.53
CA ARG A 394 -1.96 -18.21 -14.32
C ARG A 394 -0.60 -18.34 -15.00
N LEU A 395 0.39 -18.93 -14.34
CA LEU A 395 1.71 -19.16 -14.97
C LEU A 395 1.60 -20.08 -16.18
N LEU A 396 0.78 -21.12 -16.09
CA LEU A 396 0.52 -22.03 -17.22
C LEU A 396 -0.22 -21.31 -18.35
N ASP A 397 -1.29 -20.59 -18.04
CA ASP A 397 -2.08 -19.84 -19.00
C ASP A 397 -1.29 -18.73 -19.69
N ASN A 398 -0.40 -18.05 -18.94
CA ASN A 398 0.43 -16.97 -19.49
C ASN A 398 1.44 -17.48 -20.53
N ILE A 399 1.85 -18.76 -20.46
CA ILE A 399 2.67 -19.39 -21.51
C ILE A 399 1.90 -19.36 -22.83
N ASP A 400 0.64 -19.75 -22.83
CA ASP A 400 -0.18 -19.79 -24.03
C ASP A 400 -0.50 -18.39 -24.56
N LYS A 401 -0.77 -17.43 -23.67
CA LYS A 401 -1.04 -16.02 -24.02
C LYS A 401 0.16 -15.28 -24.62
N THR A 402 1.37 -15.85 -24.49
CA THR A 402 2.63 -15.19 -24.90
C THR A 402 3.44 -15.99 -25.90
N ARG A 403 2.85 -17.00 -26.55
CA ARG A 403 3.53 -17.88 -27.53
C ARG A 403 4.13 -17.12 -28.72
N ASP A 404 3.55 -15.99 -29.08
CA ASP A 404 4.01 -15.11 -30.15
C ASP A 404 5.12 -14.14 -29.71
N ARG A 405 5.44 -14.10 -28.41
CA ARG A 405 6.51 -13.25 -27.86
C ARG A 405 7.85 -13.97 -27.87
N GLN A 406 8.92 -13.19 -28.06
CA GLN A 406 10.29 -13.74 -28.05
C GLN A 406 10.83 -13.98 -26.62
N GLU A 407 10.19 -13.41 -25.60
CA GLU A 407 10.62 -13.54 -24.20
C GLU A 407 10.27 -14.92 -23.64
N ALA A 408 11.24 -15.61 -23.02
CA ALA A 408 11.03 -16.90 -22.40
C ALA A 408 10.09 -16.78 -21.18
N PRO A 409 8.99 -17.55 -21.11
CA PRO A 409 8.02 -17.47 -20.03
C PRO A 409 8.64 -17.86 -18.67
N LEU A 410 8.13 -17.27 -17.59
CA LEU A 410 8.40 -17.73 -16.23
C LEU A 410 7.60 -19.02 -16.01
N THR A 411 8.29 -20.12 -15.73
CA THR A 411 7.65 -21.42 -15.58
C THR A 411 7.47 -21.84 -14.12
N LEU A 412 6.51 -22.70 -13.86
CA LEU A 412 6.28 -23.25 -12.53
C LEU A 412 7.51 -24.00 -11.96
N PRO A 413 8.24 -24.84 -12.74
CA PRO A 413 9.50 -25.42 -12.27
C PRO A 413 10.56 -24.39 -11.92
N GLU A 414 10.63 -23.27 -12.66
CA GLU A 414 11.56 -22.16 -12.37
C GLU A 414 11.20 -21.50 -11.04
N LEU A 415 9.92 -21.20 -10.80
CA LEU A 415 9.41 -20.66 -9.54
C LEU A 415 9.79 -21.58 -8.35
N HIS A 416 9.44 -22.86 -8.44
CA HIS A 416 9.72 -23.81 -7.36
C HIS A 416 11.22 -24.00 -7.11
N ARG A 417 12.04 -23.95 -8.14
CA ARG A 417 13.50 -24.00 -7.99
C ARG A 417 14.01 -22.80 -7.18
N HIS A 418 13.56 -21.58 -7.51
CA HIS A 418 13.94 -20.37 -6.77
C HIS A 418 13.49 -20.41 -5.30
N LEU A 419 12.27 -20.89 -5.03
CA LEU A 419 11.78 -21.04 -3.65
C LEU A 419 12.60 -22.07 -2.88
N ARG A 420 12.84 -23.23 -3.46
CA ARG A 420 13.67 -24.28 -2.84
C ARG A 420 15.08 -23.77 -2.52
N GLU A 421 15.74 -23.13 -3.47
CA GLU A 421 17.07 -22.59 -3.28
C GLU A 421 17.11 -21.53 -2.17
N ALA A 422 16.12 -20.63 -2.11
CA ALA A 422 16.07 -19.59 -1.09
C ALA A 422 15.83 -20.14 0.32
N ILE A 423 15.04 -21.21 0.46
CA ILE A 423 14.61 -21.74 1.77
C ILE A 423 15.56 -22.83 2.26
N TRP A 424 16.00 -23.74 1.39
CA TRP A 424 16.65 -25.01 1.77
C TRP A 424 18.16 -25.06 1.51
N THR A 425 18.78 -24.04 0.90
CA THR A 425 20.21 -24.06 0.56
C THR A 425 21.10 -24.28 1.78
N ASP A 426 20.69 -23.76 2.95
CA ASP A 426 21.42 -23.86 4.21
C ASP A 426 20.78 -24.87 5.20
N GLU A 427 19.98 -25.81 4.68
CA GLU A 427 19.37 -26.85 5.52
C GLU A 427 20.46 -27.65 6.26
N GLY A 428 20.25 -27.82 7.56
CA GLY A 428 21.18 -28.59 8.40
C GLY A 428 22.42 -27.84 8.87
N ARG A 429 22.60 -26.56 8.52
CA ARG A 429 23.66 -25.74 9.13
C ARG A 429 23.22 -25.24 10.51
N ASP A 430 24.04 -25.48 11.52
CA ASP A 430 23.80 -25.00 12.91
C ASP A 430 23.69 -23.47 13.02
N ALA A 431 24.26 -22.75 12.05
CA ALA A 431 24.23 -21.30 11.97
C ALA A 431 22.87 -20.73 11.52
N ASN A 432 21.92 -21.53 11.07
CA ASN A 432 20.63 -21.03 10.62
C ASN A 432 19.85 -20.39 11.78
N PRO A 433 19.37 -19.15 11.65
CA PRO A 433 18.53 -18.52 12.66
C PRO A 433 17.26 -19.34 12.95
N ALA A 434 16.75 -19.21 14.17
CA ALA A 434 15.55 -19.95 14.59
C ALA A 434 14.35 -19.72 13.66
N TRP A 435 14.16 -18.49 13.15
CA TRP A 435 13.09 -18.13 12.23
C TRP A 435 13.28 -18.81 10.85
N GLN A 436 14.50 -18.96 10.34
CA GLN A 436 14.76 -19.67 9.10
C GLN A 436 14.37 -21.16 9.22
N ARG A 437 14.71 -21.80 10.34
CA ARG A 437 14.28 -23.17 10.63
C ARG A 437 12.75 -23.29 10.71
N ASN A 438 12.06 -22.25 11.16
CA ASN A 438 10.59 -22.23 11.19
C ASN A 438 9.97 -22.11 9.77
N VAL A 439 10.62 -21.41 8.83
CA VAL A 439 10.17 -21.35 7.43
C VAL A 439 10.40 -22.67 6.73
N GLN A 440 11.47 -23.38 7.08
CA GLN A 440 11.79 -24.71 6.55
C GLN A 440 10.82 -25.81 7.03
N ARG A 441 10.15 -25.62 8.15
CA ARG A 441 9.10 -26.53 8.68
C ARG A 441 7.73 -26.24 8.12
#